data_9f7e8984e21904a016f26cdd0405fa30
#
_entry.id   9f7e8984e21904a016f26cdd0405fa30
#
_cell.length_a   1.000
_cell.length_b   1.000
_cell.length_c   1.000
_cell.angle_alpha   90.00
_cell.angle_beta   90.00
_cell.angle_gamma   90.00
#
_symmetry.space_group_name_H-M   'P 1'
#
loop_
_entity.id
_entity.type
_entity.pdbx_description
1 polymer ?
#
loop_
_entity_poly.entity_id
_entity_poly.type
_entity_poly.pdbx_seq_one_letter_code
_entity_poly.pdbx_strand_id
1 'polypeptide(L)'
;MKALQLFFVFILCSTARALNATASCTIDRYEHVDSVVSQCKSITVESFAVPAGQTLKLHLQAGTTLTFNGNIAFAYKEWDGPLMWIKGNGITVQGTNSHLINGRGELWWDGHGGHNNKKKPQLMMIQASGNSVFKNIKVKNCPLTCIGISDSHGITLQQWTIDNKDGDTKGGINTDGFDIARSDKVTIKDSTVINQDDCICVNQGQHLLFTNLHCIGGHGLSIAAGLYSTYEMNTVYNVTFTNSILENSRNAIHIKTIPDANKKGEITSITYDNIKLIGISFYAINVQEDYTNDGSTGHPLGNIPVKDLKINNIYGTMSGPYAVKVYILCGSGGCSNWKWSNINVSGAARSNSCNFTPNGFSC
;
A
#
# COMPACT_ATOMS: atom_id res chain seq x y z
N MET A 1 -66.75 67.48 -21.99
CA MET A 1 -65.61 66.88 -22.67
C MET A 1 -64.59 66.45 -21.62
N LYS A 2 -64.50 65.12 -21.31
CA LYS A 2 -63.54 64.59 -20.35
C LYS A 2 -62.42 63.91 -21.14
N ALA A 3 -61.21 64.46 -20.96
CA ALA A 3 -60.00 63.88 -21.56
C ALA A 3 -59.52 62.66 -20.78
N LEU A 4 -59.36 61.49 -21.50
CA LEU A 4 -58.88 60.28 -21.01
C LEU A 4 -57.35 60.26 -21.20
N GLN A 5 -56.57 60.27 -20.09
CA GLN A 5 -55.14 60.09 -20.12
C GLN A 5 -54.80 58.58 -20.06
N LEU A 6 -54.20 58.07 -21.13
CA LEU A 6 -53.61 56.72 -21.14
C LEU A 6 -52.23 56.77 -20.51
N PHE A 7 -52.05 56.04 -19.42
CA PHE A 7 -50.75 55.75 -18.86
C PHE A 7 -50.15 54.49 -19.54
N PHE A 8 -49.06 54.65 -20.28
CA PHE A 8 -48.25 53.52 -20.76
C PHE A 8 -47.28 53.11 -19.67
N VAL A 9 -47.45 51.91 -19.10
CA VAL A 9 -46.50 51.28 -18.20
C VAL A 9 -45.47 50.52 -19.05
N PHE A 10 -44.24 51.00 -19.13
CA PHE A 10 -43.12 50.25 -19.70
C PHE A 10 -42.64 49.23 -18.70
N ILE A 11 -42.90 47.92 -18.92
CA ILE A 11 -42.32 46.83 -18.19
C ILE A 11 -40.92 46.58 -18.78
N LEU A 12 -39.89 47.04 -18.08
CA LEU A 12 -38.49 46.68 -18.35
C LEU A 12 -38.28 45.24 -17.92
N CYS A 13 -38.34 44.33 -18.90
CA CYS A 13 -37.94 42.92 -18.69
C CYS A 13 -36.38 42.89 -18.64
N SER A 14 -35.82 42.94 -17.44
CA SER A 14 -34.41 42.67 -17.21
C SER A 14 -34.12 41.19 -17.37
N THR A 15 -33.63 40.78 -18.55
CA THR A 15 -33.07 39.42 -18.74
C THR A 15 -31.76 39.33 -17.96
N ALA A 16 -31.82 38.81 -16.76
CA ALA A 16 -30.63 38.38 -16.05
C ALA A 16 -30.00 37.23 -16.85
N ARG A 17 -28.96 37.54 -17.62
CA ARG A 17 -28.05 36.51 -18.15
C ARG A 17 -27.37 35.87 -16.96
N ALA A 18 -27.79 34.64 -16.60
CA ALA A 18 -26.99 33.78 -15.75
C ALA A 18 -25.65 33.56 -16.48
N LEU A 19 -24.61 34.19 -16.00
CA LEU A 19 -23.23 33.84 -16.36
C LEU A 19 -23.04 32.42 -15.87
N ASN A 20 -23.16 31.46 -16.78
CA ASN A 20 -22.63 30.09 -16.53
C ASN A 20 -21.10 30.26 -16.38
N ALA A 21 -20.67 30.54 -15.18
CA ALA A 21 -19.27 30.31 -14.81
C ALA A 21 -19.04 28.81 -14.99
N THR A 22 -18.29 28.44 -16.02
CA THR A 22 -17.80 27.08 -16.17
C THR A 22 -17.06 26.75 -14.87
N ALA A 23 -17.61 25.81 -14.09
CA ALA A 23 -17.02 25.44 -12.83
C ALA A 23 -15.57 25.04 -13.08
N SER A 24 -14.64 25.70 -12.39
CA SER A 24 -13.23 25.35 -12.48
C SER A 24 -13.06 23.93 -11.96
N CYS A 25 -12.56 23.02 -12.80
CA CYS A 25 -12.27 21.63 -12.39
C CYS A 25 -10.93 21.52 -11.64
N THR A 26 -10.65 22.52 -10.82
CA THR A 26 -9.44 22.63 -10.00
C THR A 26 -9.77 22.57 -8.52
N ILE A 27 -9.10 21.69 -7.79
CA ILE A 27 -9.11 21.63 -6.33
C ILE A 27 -7.87 22.37 -5.83
N ASP A 28 -8.04 23.57 -5.32
CA ASP A 28 -6.98 24.42 -4.77
C ASP A 28 -7.14 24.67 -3.25
N ARG A 29 -8.21 24.13 -2.66
CA ARG A 29 -8.52 24.14 -1.23
C ARG A 29 -9.47 23.01 -0.87
N TYR A 30 -9.52 22.65 0.41
CA TYR A 30 -10.30 21.52 0.89
C TYR A 30 -11.80 21.66 0.61
N GLU A 31 -12.35 22.86 0.73
CA GLU A 31 -13.78 23.16 0.58
C GLU A 31 -14.28 22.96 -0.86
N HIS A 32 -13.38 22.94 -1.86
CA HIS A 32 -13.74 22.72 -3.26
C HIS A 32 -13.86 21.24 -3.63
N VAL A 33 -13.39 20.31 -2.78
CA VAL A 33 -13.29 18.88 -3.10
C VAL A 33 -14.63 18.30 -3.55
N ASP A 34 -15.66 18.42 -2.70
CA ASP A 34 -16.97 17.76 -2.96
C ASP A 34 -17.64 18.30 -4.23
N SER A 35 -17.56 19.61 -4.46
CA SER A 35 -18.15 20.23 -5.64
C SER A 35 -17.43 19.82 -6.93
N VAL A 36 -16.09 19.79 -6.91
CA VAL A 36 -15.30 19.45 -8.09
C VAL A 36 -15.41 17.97 -8.43
N VAL A 37 -15.30 17.04 -7.45
CA VAL A 37 -15.38 15.60 -7.73
C VAL A 37 -16.79 15.17 -8.21
N SER A 38 -17.83 15.90 -7.80
CA SER A 38 -19.20 15.62 -8.25
C SER A 38 -19.52 16.14 -9.65
N GLN A 39 -18.79 17.13 -10.16
CA GLN A 39 -19.11 17.81 -11.42
C GLN A 39 -18.11 17.54 -12.54
N CYS A 40 -16.87 17.18 -12.22
CA CYS A 40 -15.76 17.14 -13.17
C CYS A 40 -15.25 15.72 -13.42
N LYS A 41 -14.81 15.48 -14.67
CA LYS A 41 -14.10 14.24 -15.08
C LYS A 41 -12.63 14.48 -15.48
N SER A 42 -12.20 15.72 -15.54
CA SER A 42 -10.78 16.07 -15.70
C SER A 42 -10.44 17.06 -14.59
N ILE A 43 -9.76 16.57 -13.54
CA ILE A 43 -9.56 17.30 -12.28
C ILE A 43 -8.09 17.58 -12.10
N THR A 44 -7.74 18.83 -11.79
CA THR A 44 -6.40 19.22 -11.33
C THR A 44 -6.43 19.53 -9.84
N VAL A 45 -5.49 18.96 -9.10
CA VAL A 45 -5.33 19.20 -7.66
C VAL A 45 -4.07 20.04 -7.44
N GLU A 46 -4.26 21.26 -7.02
CA GLU A 46 -3.19 22.22 -6.71
C GLU A 46 -2.74 22.08 -5.24
N SER A 47 -1.81 22.93 -4.82
CA SER A 47 -1.27 22.90 -3.46
C SER A 47 -2.28 23.38 -2.43
N PHE A 48 -2.57 22.58 -1.41
CA PHE A 48 -3.30 23.01 -0.22
C PHE A 48 -3.03 22.10 0.98
N ALA A 49 -3.49 22.53 2.16
CA ALA A 49 -3.45 21.76 3.38
C ALA A 49 -4.85 21.19 3.71
N VAL A 50 -4.93 19.91 4.02
CA VAL A 50 -6.14 19.25 4.51
C VAL A 50 -6.29 19.53 6.00
N PRO A 51 -7.47 20.00 6.48
CA PRO A 51 -7.69 20.32 7.88
C PRO A 51 -7.52 19.11 8.81
N ALA A 52 -7.17 19.38 10.05
CA ALA A 52 -6.93 18.34 11.06
C ALA A 52 -8.15 17.43 11.30
N GLY A 53 -7.93 16.12 11.24
CA GLY A 53 -8.98 15.12 11.43
C GLY A 53 -10.00 15.03 10.28
N GLN A 54 -9.65 15.53 9.11
CA GLN A 54 -10.44 15.39 7.90
C GLN A 54 -9.77 14.45 6.92
N THR A 55 -10.56 13.65 6.23
CA THR A 55 -10.11 12.85 5.08
C THR A 55 -10.27 13.64 3.79
N LEU A 56 -9.22 13.73 2.98
CA LEU A 56 -9.35 14.17 1.59
C LEU A 56 -10.06 13.07 0.78
N LYS A 57 -11.37 13.20 0.59
CA LYS A 57 -12.21 12.21 -0.11
C LYS A 57 -12.27 12.50 -1.60
N LEU A 58 -11.51 11.74 -2.38
CA LEU A 58 -11.51 11.79 -3.84
C LEU A 58 -12.36 10.64 -4.40
N HIS A 59 -13.68 10.72 -4.19
CA HIS A 59 -14.65 9.75 -4.71
C HIS A 59 -15.02 10.13 -6.13
N LEU A 60 -14.27 9.62 -7.09
CA LEU A 60 -14.29 10.06 -8.48
C LEU A 60 -15.39 9.36 -9.28
N GLN A 61 -16.02 10.10 -10.20
CA GLN A 61 -16.93 9.54 -11.18
C GLN A 61 -16.19 8.55 -12.09
N ALA A 62 -16.91 7.60 -12.65
CA ALA A 62 -16.32 6.65 -13.59
C ALA A 62 -15.66 7.34 -14.79
N GLY A 63 -14.45 6.87 -15.13
CA GLY A 63 -13.65 7.42 -16.23
C GLY A 63 -12.98 8.77 -15.92
N THR A 64 -12.95 9.22 -14.68
CA THR A 64 -12.29 10.48 -14.30
C THR A 64 -10.77 10.38 -14.42
N THR A 65 -10.16 11.44 -14.95
CA THR A 65 -8.71 11.69 -14.82
C THR A 65 -8.47 12.74 -13.76
N LEU A 66 -7.70 12.41 -12.73
CA LEU A 66 -7.26 13.32 -11.68
C LEU A 66 -5.75 13.50 -11.74
N THR A 67 -5.28 14.74 -11.75
CA THR A 67 -3.87 15.09 -11.80
C THR A 67 -3.46 15.88 -10.57
N PHE A 68 -2.59 15.33 -9.74
CA PHE A 68 -1.91 16.08 -8.70
C PHE A 68 -0.83 16.97 -9.35
N ASN A 69 -0.98 18.27 -9.20
CA ASN A 69 -0.06 19.29 -9.76
C ASN A 69 0.68 20.07 -8.67
N GLY A 70 0.20 20.03 -7.44
CA GLY A 70 0.77 20.75 -6.31
C GLY A 70 1.05 19.86 -5.09
N ASN A 71 1.44 20.50 -4.00
CA ASN A 71 1.78 19.82 -2.75
C ASN A 71 0.55 19.71 -1.85
N ILE A 72 0.22 18.48 -1.44
CA ILE A 72 -0.84 18.22 -0.47
C ILE A 72 -0.19 17.86 0.85
N ALA A 73 -0.58 18.57 1.92
CA ALA A 73 -0.13 18.31 3.28
C ALA A 73 -1.33 18.15 4.22
N PHE A 74 -1.11 17.49 5.36
CA PHE A 74 -2.17 17.19 6.31
C PHE A 74 -1.87 17.82 7.68
N ALA A 75 -2.88 18.45 8.28
CA ALA A 75 -2.76 18.99 9.63
C ALA A 75 -2.87 17.86 10.66
N TYR A 76 -2.17 18.05 11.78
CA TYR A 76 -2.08 17.04 12.82
C TYR A 76 -3.37 16.87 13.63
N LYS A 77 -3.78 15.61 13.81
CA LYS A 77 -4.75 15.14 14.80
C LYS A 77 -4.54 13.65 15.04
N GLU A 78 -4.68 13.20 16.28
CA GLU A 78 -4.72 11.77 16.60
C GLU A 78 -6.10 11.20 16.26
N TRP A 79 -6.17 10.29 15.28
CA TRP A 79 -7.41 9.65 14.83
C TRP A 79 -7.08 8.46 13.92
N ASP A 80 -8.10 7.67 13.56
CA ASP A 80 -7.88 6.42 12.83
C ASP A 80 -7.64 6.61 11.32
N GLY A 81 -7.93 7.77 10.74
CA GLY A 81 -7.71 8.05 9.31
C GLY A 81 -8.81 7.47 8.39
N PRO A 82 -8.49 7.22 7.10
CA PRO A 82 -7.25 7.62 6.44
C PRO A 82 -7.17 9.13 6.19
N LEU A 83 -5.95 9.64 5.92
CA LEU A 83 -5.77 11.04 5.55
C LEU A 83 -6.32 11.34 4.14
N MET A 84 -6.18 10.40 3.20
CA MET A 84 -6.72 10.49 1.85
C MET A 84 -7.47 9.21 1.49
N TRP A 85 -8.57 9.35 0.77
CA TRP A 85 -9.34 8.20 0.28
C TRP A 85 -9.72 8.40 -1.18
N ILE A 86 -9.16 7.56 -2.06
CA ILE A 86 -9.42 7.61 -3.50
C ILE A 86 -10.32 6.43 -3.86
N LYS A 87 -11.45 6.73 -4.50
CA LYS A 87 -12.41 5.73 -4.93
C LYS A 87 -12.90 6.01 -6.36
N GLY A 88 -13.04 4.95 -7.18
CA GLY A 88 -13.60 5.11 -8.52
C GLY A 88 -13.51 3.86 -9.39
N ASN A 89 -14.10 3.95 -10.57
CA ASN A 89 -14.11 2.90 -11.57
C ASN A 89 -13.58 3.42 -12.91
N GLY A 90 -12.62 2.73 -13.51
CA GLY A 90 -11.99 3.14 -14.77
C GLY A 90 -11.30 4.51 -14.68
N ILE A 91 -10.79 4.88 -13.52
CA ILE A 91 -10.17 6.19 -13.26
C ILE A 91 -8.69 6.18 -13.60
N THR A 92 -8.17 7.35 -13.94
CA THR A 92 -6.73 7.61 -14.01
C THR A 92 -6.35 8.63 -12.96
N VAL A 93 -5.45 8.27 -12.06
CA VAL A 93 -4.87 9.18 -11.07
C VAL A 93 -3.38 9.32 -11.36
N GLN A 94 -2.90 10.54 -11.53
CA GLN A 94 -1.51 10.78 -11.88
C GLN A 94 -0.94 12.01 -11.20
N GLY A 95 0.39 12.09 -11.13
CA GLY A 95 1.09 13.26 -10.63
C GLY A 95 1.94 13.92 -11.71
N THR A 96 2.10 15.24 -11.65
CA THR A 96 3.11 15.97 -12.40
C THR A 96 4.48 15.82 -11.76
N ASN A 97 5.54 16.32 -12.35
CA ASN A 97 6.87 16.25 -11.73
C ASN A 97 7.00 17.09 -10.45
N SER A 98 6.18 18.13 -10.30
CA SER A 98 6.21 19.10 -9.18
C SER A 98 5.32 18.71 -8.00
N HIS A 99 4.43 17.71 -8.12
CA HIS A 99 3.55 17.34 -7.02
C HIS A 99 4.28 16.58 -5.91
N LEU A 100 3.74 16.67 -4.70
CA LEU A 100 4.12 15.87 -3.54
C LEU A 100 2.91 15.68 -2.62
N ILE A 101 2.63 14.45 -2.21
CA ILE A 101 1.68 14.13 -1.15
C ILE A 101 2.49 13.88 0.13
N ASN A 102 2.50 14.86 1.04
CA ASN A 102 3.28 14.80 2.28
C ASN A 102 2.38 14.48 3.46
N GLY A 103 2.49 13.27 3.98
CA GLY A 103 1.75 12.81 5.15
C GLY A 103 2.17 13.48 6.45
N ARG A 104 3.33 14.14 6.47
CA ARG A 104 3.92 14.79 7.65
C ARG A 104 4.03 13.85 8.86
N GLY A 105 4.39 12.60 8.61
CA GLY A 105 4.49 11.55 9.61
C GLY A 105 5.31 11.90 10.85
N GLU A 106 6.27 12.81 10.69
CA GLU A 106 7.07 13.34 11.79
C GLU A 106 6.25 13.99 12.93
N LEU A 107 5.00 14.33 12.67
CA LEU A 107 4.08 14.84 13.69
C LEU A 107 3.44 13.72 14.53
N TRP A 108 3.38 12.50 14.00
CA TRP A 108 2.80 11.33 14.66
C TRP A 108 3.85 10.35 15.18
N TRP A 109 5.03 10.29 14.58
CA TRP A 109 6.08 9.34 14.97
C TRP A 109 6.58 9.58 16.40
N ASP A 110 6.78 8.48 17.12
CA ASP A 110 7.18 8.48 18.54
C ASP A 110 8.05 7.26 18.91
N GLY A 111 8.56 6.54 17.90
CA GLY A 111 9.33 5.31 18.11
C GLY A 111 8.46 4.08 18.43
N HIS A 112 7.15 4.23 18.39
CA HIS A 112 6.18 3.15 18.53
C HIS A 112 5.28 3.11 17.30
N GLY A 113 4.94 1.92 16.82
CA GLY A 113 4.05 1.74 15.66
C GLY A 113 2.57 2.00 15.97
N GLY A 114 1.70 1.20 15.38
CA GLY A 114 0.27 1.22 15.64
C GLY A 114 -0.15 0.56 16.97
N HIS A 115 0.79 0.03 17.77
CA HIS A 115 0.51 -0.78 18.97
C HIS A 115 0.46 0.01 20.26
N ASN A 116 0.50 1.33 20.23
CA ASN A 116 0.34 2.17 21.42
C ASN A 116 -0.99 2.94 21.39
N ASN A 117 -1.25 3.68 22.45
CA ASN A 117 -2.50 4.46 22.59
C ASN A 117 -2.58 5.68 21.64
N LYS A 118 -1.48 6.07 21.00
CA LYS A 118 -1.44 7.20 20.06
C LYS A 118 -1.99 6.79 18.72
N LYS A 119 -3.13 7.32 18.33
CA LYS A 119 -3.74 7.04 17.03
C LYS A 119 -2.99 7.72 15.90
N LYS A 120 -2.53 6.92 14.95
CA LYS A 120 -1.78 7.36 13.78
C LYS A 120 -2.55 6.96 12.52
N PRO A 121 -2.97 7.92 11.69
CA PRO A 121 -3.77 7.59 10.50
C PRO A 121 -2.91 6.92 9.42
N GLN A 122 -3.51 5.98 8.68
CA GLN A 122 -3.00 5.58 7.38
C GLN A 122 -3.00 6.80 6.43
N LEU A 123 -1.98 6.92 5.57
CA LEU A 123 -1.93 8.05 4.65
C LEU A 123 -3.01 7.97 3.57
N MET A 124 -3.07 6.86 2.83
CA MET A 124 -3.97 6.76 1.69
C MET A 124 -4.67 5.40 1.63
N MET A 125 -5.98 5.43 1.39
CA MET A 125 -6.78 4.27 1.04
C MET A 125 -7.19 4.35 -0.43
N ILE A 126 -7.00 3.26 -1.18
CA ILE A 126 -7.44 3.11 -2.57
C ILE A 126 -8.51 2.01 -2.63
N GLN A 127 -9.68 2.36 -3.20
CA GLN A 127 -10.77 1.43 -3.53
C GLN A 127 -11.19 1.69 -4.98
N ALA A 128 -10.64 0.92 -5.91
CA ALA A 128 -10.85 1.18 -7.33
C ALA A 128 -11.04 -0.10 -8.15
N SER A 129 -11.64 0.06 -9.32
CA SER A 129 -11.93 -1.05 -10.23
C SER A 129 -11.86 -0.60 -11.70
N GLY A 130 -12.19 -1.51 -12.63
CA GLY A 130 -12.39 -1.15 -14.03
C GLY A 130 -11.13 -0.73 -14.77
N ASN A 131 -10.01 -1.42 -14.54
CA ASN A 131 -8.70 -1.11 -15.13
C ASN A 131 -8.19 0.30 -14.79
N SER A 132 -8.49 0.75 -13.58
CA SER A 132 -7.99 2.04 -13.07
C SER A 132 -6.47 2.06 -12.98
N VAL A 133 -5.89 3.22 -13.30
CA VAL A 133 -4.43 3.41 -13.33
C VAL A 133 -4.03 4.54 -12.39
N PHE A 134 -3.05 4.26 -11.54
CA PHE A 134 -2.42 5.23 -10.63
C PHE A 134 -0.94 5.33 -11.02
N LYS A 135 -0.49 6.47 -11.50
CA LYS A 135 0.87 6.58 -12.05
C LYS A 135 1.61 7.84 -11.65
N ASN A 136 2.92 7.73 -11.53
CA ASN A 136 3.83 8.83 -11.22
C ASN A 136 3.39 9.59 -9.95
N ILE A 137 3.18 8.87 -8.84
CA ILE A 137 2.78 9.45 -7.56
C ILE A 137 3.97 9.49 -6.60
N LYS A 138 4.20 10.67 -6.00
CA LYS A 138 5.23 10.88 -4.99
C LYS A 138 4.58 11.10 -3.63
N VAL A 139 4.96 10.27 -2.69
CA VAL A 139 4.48 10.29 -1.30
C VAL A 139 5.66 10.46 -0.36
N LYS A 140 5.49 11.25 0.68
CA LYS A 140 6.52 11.44 1.71
C LYS A 140 5.93 11.36 3.11
N ASN A 141 6.69 10.79 4.04
CA ASN A 141 6.45 10.79 5.49
C ASN A 141 5.02 10.36 5.87
N CYS A 142 4.72 9.09 5.65
CA CYS A 142 3.44 8.51 6.08
C CYS A 142 3.37 8.39 7.61
N PRO A 143 2.28 8.78 8.27
CA PRO A 143 2.19 8.66 9.74
C PRO A 143 2.21 7.23 10.25
N LEU A 144 1.65 6.30 9.49
CA LEU A 144 1.61 4.86 9.67
C LEU A 144 1.71 4.23 8.26
N THR A 145 0.99 3.17 7.95
CA THR A 145 0.91 2.57 6.60
C THR A 145 0.69 3.65 5.52
N CYS A 146 1.46 3.58 4.43
CA CYS A 146 1.37 4.57 3.35
C CYS A 146 0.14 4.36 2.50
N ILE A 147 0.06 3.23 1.78
CA ILE A 147 -0.98 2.98 0.80
C ILE A 147 -1.72 1.68 1.12
N GLY A 148 -2.94 1.78 1.60
CA GLY A 148 -3.85 0.64 1.69
C GLY A 148 -4.63 0.47 0.40
N ILE A 149 -4.62 -0.73 -0.15
CA ILE A 149 -5.41 -1.12 -1.32
C ILE A 149 -6.42 -2.15 -0.82
N SER A 150 -7.68 -1.77 -0.82
CA SER A 150 -8.74 -2.61 -0.29
C SER A 150 -9.94 -2.63 -1.23
N ASP A 151 -10.63 -3.76 -1.31
CA ASP A 151 -11.83 -3.90 -2.12
C ASP A 151 -11.62 -3.41 -3.58
N SER A 152 -10.42 -3.70 -4.12
CA SER A 152 -9.99 -3.21 -5.43
C SER A 152 -9.90 -4.36 -6.43
N HIS A 153 -10.27 -4.09 -7.69
CA HIS A 153 -10.33 -5.11 -8.72
C HIS A 153 -9.85 -4.59 -10.08
N GLY A 154 -8.82 -5.24 -10.64
CA GLY A 154 -8.27 -4.87 -11.94
C GLY A 154 -7.67 -3.46 -11.94
N ILE A 155 -6.65 -3.21 -11.14
CA ILE A 155 -5.99 -1.90 -11.06
C ILE A 155 -4.49 -2.00 -11.24
N THR A 156 -3.88 -0.93 -11.71
CA THR A 156 -2.42 -0.83 -11.87
C THR A 156 -1.89 0.41 -11.17
N LEU A 157 -0.90 0.21 -10.28
CA LEU A 157 -0.09 1.28 -9.70
C LEU A 157 1.31 1.21 -10.32
N GLN A 158 1.81 2.31 -10.86
CA GLN A 158 3.12 2.32 -11.51
C GLN A 158 3.87 3.64 -11.32
N GLN A 159 5.20 3.55 -11.24
CA GLN A 159 6.08 4.73 -11.11
C GLN A 159 5.77 5.53 -9.83
N TRP A 160 5.60 4.82 -8.72
CA TRP A 160 5.45 5.44 -7.41
C TRP A 160 6.80 5.65 -6.74
N THR A 161 6.89 6.72 -5.98
CA THR A 161 7.97 6.94 -5.01
C THR A 161 7.36 7.17 -3.65
N ILE A 162 7.63 6.26 -2.71
CA ILE A 162 7.28 6.41 -1.29
C ILE A 162 8.58 6.64 -0.54
N ASP A 163 8.72 7.81 0.09
CA ASP A 163 9.92 8.21 0.82
C ASP A 163 9.60 8.52 2.28
N ASN A 164 9.87 7.56 3.15
CA ASN A 164 9.78 7.72 4.61
C ASN A 164 11.17 7.77 5.26
N LYS A 165 12.22 8.11 4.53
CA LYS A 165 13.58 8.10 5.05
C LYS A 165 13.75 8.93 6.33
N ASP A 166 13.01 10.00 6.48
CA ASP A 166 13.01 10.80 7.72
C ASP A 166 12.64 9.96 8.95
N GLY A 167 11.87 8.88 8.79
CA GLY A 167 11.47 7.96 9.86
C GLY A 167 12.61 7.21 10.51
N ASP A 168 13.72 6.97 9.80
CA ASP A 168 14.92 6.28 10.34
C ASP A 168 15.48 7.01 11.57
N THR A 169 15.36 8.33 11.60
CA THR A 169 15.92 9.18 12.68
C THR A 169 14.83 9.83 13.54
N LYS A 170 13.58 9.84 13.10
CA LYS A 170 12.47 10.51 13.79
C LYS A 170 11.44 9.54 14.37
N GLY A 171 11.77 8.23 14.42
CA GLY A 171 10.94 7.21 15.08
C GLY A 171 9.74 6.75 14.24
N GLY A 172 9.88 6.70 12.92
CA GLY A 172 8.89 6.05 12.05
C GLY A 172 8.91 4.53 12.25
N ILE A 173 7.75 3.93 12.49
CA ILE A 173 7.53 2.48 12.62
C ILE A 173 6.17 2.15 12.00
N ASN A 174 6.00 0.94 11.45
CA ASN A 174 4.84 0.49 10.70
C ASN A 174 4.48 1.42 9.52
N THR A 175 5.51 1.89 8.84
CA THR A 175 5.37 2.72 7.64
C THR A 175 5.36 1.87 6.39
N ASP A 176 4.55 0.81 6.38
CA ASP A 176 4.39 -0.12 5.26
C ASP A 176 4.15 0.63 3.95
N GLY A 177 4.79 0.22 2.87
CA GLY A 177 4.67 0.88 1.58
C GLY A 177 3.29 0.68 0.97
N PHE A 178 2.94 -0.58 0.67
CA PHE A 178 1.65 -0.96 0.11
C PHE A 178 1.08 -2.17 0.86
N ASP A 179 -0.09 -2.00 1.45
CA ASP A 179 -0.87 -3.05 2.08
C ASP A 179 -2.05 -3.45 1.20
N ILE A 180 -2.19 -4.74 0.90
CA ILE A 180 -3.22 -5.26 0.02
C ILE A 180 -4.17 -6.17 0.81
N ALA A 181 -5.46 -5.84 0.79
CA ALA A 181 -6.53 -6.67 1.36
C ALA A 181 -7.76 -6.69 0.46
N ARG A 182 -8.51 -7.79 0.45
CA ARG A 182 -9.79 -7.94 -0.28
C ARG A 182 -9.71 -7.49 -1.73
N SER A 183 -8.61 -7.83 -2.42
CA SER A 183 -8.36 -7.30 -3.76
C SER A 183 -7.98 -8.39 -4.76
N ASP A 184 -8.30 -8.17 -6.02
CA ASP A 184 -8.05 -9.10 -7.12
C ASP A 184 -7.48 -8.36 -8.33
N LYS A 185 -6.54 -9.00 -9.05
CA LYS A 185 -5.91 -8.44 -10.25
C LYS A 185 -5.29 -7.07 -10.03
N VAL A 186 -4.49 -6.95 -8.96
CA VAL A 186 -3.72 -5.73 -8.67
C VAL A 186 -2.29 -5.90 -9.20
N THR A 187 -1.82 -4.92 -9.94
CA THR A 187 -0.42 -4.83 -10.37
C THR A 187 0.25 -3.61 -9.75
N ILE A 188 1.39 -3.81 -9.08
CA ILE A 188 2.27 -2.70 -8.62
C ILE A 188 3.62 -2.88 -9.31
N LYS A 189 4.10 -1.85 -10.01
CA LYS A 189 5.33 -1.96 -10.78
C LYS A 189 6.12 -0.66 -10.88
N ASP A 190 7.40 -0.81 -11.26
CA ASP A 190 8.27 0.32 -11.59
C ASP A 190 8.34 1.36 -10.45
N SER A 191 8.43 0.92 -9.20
CA SER A 191 8.23 1.79 -8.04
C SER A 191 9.35 1.65 -7.01
N THR A 192 9.62 2.74 -6.28
CA THR A 192 10.63 2.80 -5.21
C THR A 192 9.96 3.06 -3.88
N VAL A 193 10.31 2.28 -2.87
CA VAL A 193 9.80 2.42 -1.49
C VAL A 193 10.96 2.48 -0.53
N ILE A 194 11.04 3.57 0.24
CA ILE A 194 11.99 3.76 1.35
C ILE A 194 11.15 3.86 2.62
N ASN A 195 11.25 2.88 3.50
CA ASN A 195 10.36 2.79 4.66
C ASN A 195 10.98 2.01 5.84
N GLN A 196 10.22 1.86 6.94
CA GLN A 196 10.65 1.19 8.17
C GLN A 196 9.86 -0.09 8.47
N ASP A 197 9.00 -0.56 7.53
CA ASP A 197 8.26 -1.82 7.67
C ASP A 197 8.13 -2.53 6.30
N ASP A 198 7.12 -3.36 6.08
CA ASP A 198 6.97 -4.11 4.83
C ASP A 198 6.91 -3.17 3.61
N CYS A 199 7.70 -3.46 2.57
CA CYS A 199 7.63 -2.74 1.30
C CYS A 199 6.30 -3.03 0.59
N ILE A 200 5.94 -4.29 0.54
CA ILE A 200 4.63 -4.82 0.16
C ILE A 200 4.17 -5.74 1.29
N CYS A 201 2.93 -5.62 1.73
CA CYS A 201 2.29 -6.60 2.60
C CYS A 201 0.97 -7.07 1.98
N VAL A 202 0.87 -8.37 1.69
CA VAL A 202 -0.39 -8.98 1.21
C VAL A 202 -1.06 -9.68 2.40
N ASN A 203 -2.16 -9.11 2.88
CA ASN A 203 -2.94 -9.71 3.95
C ASN A 203 -4.02 -10.65 3.41
N GLN A 204 -4.61 -10.32 2.26
CA GLN A 204 -5.58 -11.11 1.54
C GLN A 204 -5.72 -10.61 0.11
N GLY A 205 -5.79 -11.51 -0.85
CA GLY A 205 -5.98 -11.15 -2.25
C GLY A 205 -5.59 -12.26 -3.22
N GLN A 206 -5.91 -12.06 -4.49
CA GLN A 206 -5.63 -13.03 -5.53
C GLN A 206 -5.22 -12.39 -6.86
N HIS A 207 -4.47 -13.14 -7.68
CA HIS A 207 -3.97 -12.69 -8.99
C HIS A 207 -3.20 -11.37 -8.89
N LEU A 208 -2.25 -11.28 -7.97
CA LEU A 208 -1.47 -10.07 -7.70
C LEU A 208 -0.08 -10.17 -8.37
N LEU A 209 0.37 -9.07 -8.95
CA LEU A 209 1.69 -8.95 -9.58
C LEU A 209 2.46 -7.75 -9.03
N PHE A 210 3.63 -8.02 -8.47
CA PHE A 210 4.59 -7.03 -7.99
C PHE A 210 5.89 -7.19 -8.76
N THR A 211 6.28 -6.20 -9.54
CA THR A 211 7.43 -6.31 -10.42
C THR A 211 8.22 -5.02 -10.56
N ASN A 212 9.52 -5.14 -10.75
CA ASN A 212 10.44 -4.00 -10.91
C ASN A 212 10.31 -3.00 -9.76
N LEU A 213 10.36 -3.51 -8.51
CA LEU A 213 10.34 -2.71 -7.29
C LEU A 213 11.76 -2.51 -6.76
N HIS A 214 12.03 -1.35 -6.20
CA HIS A 214 13.23 -1.08 -5.40
C HIS A 214 12.79 -0.74 -3.97
N CYS A 215 12.94 -1.69 -3.06
CA CYS A 215 12.61 -1.56 -1.64
C CYS A 215 13.88 -1.28 -0.85
N ILE A 216 13.92 -0.20 -0.09
CA ILE A 216 15.08 0.26 0.66
C ILE A 216 14.71 0.41 2.13
N GLY A 217 15.48 -0.22 3.02
CA GLY A 217 15.12 -0.34 4.43
C GLY A 217 13.98 -1.34 4.64
N GLY A 218 13.25 -1.20 5.71
CA GLY A 218 12.01 -1.94 5.97
C GLY A 218 12.16 -3.46 6.14
N HIS A 219 11.06 -4.18 5.90
CA HIS A 219 10.94 -5.60 6.16
C HIS A 219 10.72 -6.47 4.91
N GLY A 220 10.83 -5.90 3.70
CA GLY A 220 10.85 -6.62 2.43
C GLY A 220 9.49 -6.88 1.81
N LEU A 221 9.38 -7.99 1.08
CA LEU A 221 8.18 -8.42 0.35
C LEU A 221 7.43 -9.47 1.16
N SER A 222 6.32 -9.07 1.76
CA SER A 222 5.64 -9.85 2.78
C SER A 222 4.27 -10.36 2.35
N ILE A 223 3.91 -11.54 2.89
CA ILE A 223 2.55 -12.05 2.96
C ILE A 223 2.25 -12.29 4.44
N ALA A 224 1.14 -11.75 4.95
CA ALA A 224 0.73 -11.89 6.35
C ALA A 224 -0.74 -12.31 6.44
N ALA A 225 -1.02 -13.60 6.68
CA ALA A 225 -2.38 -14.13 6.77
C ALA A 225 -2.74 -14.56 8.20
N GLY A 226 -4.06 -14.58 8.50
CA GLY A 226 -4.57 -14.90 9.83
C GLY A 226 -5.01 -13.68 10.64
N LEU A 227 -5.04 -12.52 10.04
CA LEU A 227 -5.51 -11.28 10.70
C LEU A 227 -7.02 -11.25 10.87
N TYR A 228 -7.76 -11.99 10.04
CA TYR A 228 -9.22 -11.93 9.97
C TYR A 228 -9.88 -13.19 10.54
N SER A 229 -11.21 -13.15 10.70
CA SER A 229 -11.98 -14.24 11.30
C SER A 229 -12.52 -15.27 10.31
N THR A 230 -12.56 -14.97 9.01
CA THR A 230 -13.09 -15.90 7.99
C THR A 230 -12.00 -16.48 7.13
N TYR A 231 -12.26 -17.65 6.53
CA TYR A 231 -11.33 -18.35 5.63
C TYR A 231 -10.97 -17.48 4.41
N GLU A 232 -11.95 -16.93 3.76
CA GLU A 232 -11.77 -16.12 2.55
C GLU A 232 -10.90 -14.88 2.82
N MET A 233 -11.08 -14.30 3.99
CA MET A 233 -10.34 -13.13 4.42
C MET A 233 -8.89 -13.43 4.84
N ASN A 234 -8.51 -14.70 4.97
CA ASN A 234 -7.14 -15.15 5.21
C ASN A 234 -6.57 -15.94 4.03
N THR A 235 -7.17 -15.82 2.84
CA THR A 235 -6.73 -16.53 1.64
C THR A 235 -5.91 -15.62 0.74
N VAL A 236 -4.70 -16.09 0.41
CA VAL A 236 -3.79 -15.44 -0.56
C VAL A 236 -3.51 -16.43 -1.67
N TYR A 237 -3.89 -16.08 -2.89
CA TYR A 237 -3.81 -16.97 -4.04
C TYR A 237 -3.20 -16.34 -5.28
N ASN A 238 -2.31 -17.07 -5.96
CA ASN A 238 -1.71 -16.65 -7.23
C ASN A 238 -1.07 -15.25 -7.17
N VAL A 239 0.00 -15.16 -6.37
CA VAL A 239 0.75 -13.92 -6.17
C VAL A 239 2.18 -14.08 -6.69
N THR A 240 2.63 -13.12 -7.48
CA THR A 240 3.97 -13.10 -8.04
C THR A 240 4.72 -11.84 -7.65
N PHE A 241 5.90 -12.02 -7.07
CA PHE A 241 6.91 -10.99 -6.85
C PHE A 241 8.09 -11.29 -7.77
N THR A 242 8.49 -10.35 -8.61
CA THR A 242 9.56 -10.61 -9.58
C THR A 242 10.38 -9.37 -9.92
N ASN A 243 11.58 -9.59 -10.46
CA ASN A 243 12.46 -8.55 -11.04
C ASN A 243 12.72 -7.37 -10.09
N SER A 244 12.89 -7.62 -8.81
CA SER A 244 12.94 -6.56 -7.78
C SER A 244 14.27 -6.53 -7.03
N ILE A 245 14.57 -5.39 -6.42
CA ILE A 245 15.76 -5.16 -5.61
C ILE A 245 15.34 -4.84 -4.19
N LEU A 246 15.91 -5.55 -3.21
CA LEU A 246 15.77 -5.24 -1.79
C LEU A 246 17.11 -4.82 -1.24
N GLU A 247 17.18 -3.62 -0.68
CA GLU A 247 18.40 -3.00 -0.23
C GLU A 247 18.32 -2.58 1.23
N ASN A 248 19.30 -2.99 2.04
CA ASN A 248 19.40 -2.64 3.46
C ASN A 248 18.14 -2.95 4.28
N SER A 249 17.35 -3.93 3.84
CA SER A 249 16.12 -4.36 4.51
C SER A 249 16.43 -5.35 5.65
N ARG A 250 15.58 -5.39 6.65
CA ARG A 250 15.67 -6.39 7.72
C ARG A 250 15.42 -7.80 7.16
N ASN A 251 14.31 -7.99 6.46
CA ASN A 251 13.98 -9.21 5.73
C ASN A 251 13.89 -8.92 4.23
N ALA A 252 14.04 -9.97 3.40
CA ALA A 252 13.78 -9.82 1.98
C ALA A 252 12.45 -10.48 1.58
N ILE A 253 12.33 -11.80 1.73
CA ILE A 253 11.07 -12.53 1.52
C ILE A 253 10.54 -12.91 2.89
N HIS A 254 9.30 -12.56 3.19
CA HIS A 254 8.71 -12.81 4.50
C HIS A 254 7.26 -13.29 4.39
N ILE A 255 7.04 -14.60 4.59
CA ILE A 255 5.70 -15.20 4.66
C ILE A 255 5.43 -15.56 6.12
N LYS A 256 4.35 -15.00 6.66
CA LYS A 256 4.01 -15.09 8.08
C LYS A 256 2.53 -15.42 8.28
N THR A 257 2.22 -16.41 9.12
CA THR A 257 0.83 -16.72 9.50
C THR A 257 0.64 -16.69 11.01
N ILE A 258 -0.54 -16.27 11.45
CA ILE A 258 -0.88 -16.16 12.87
C ILE A 258 -1.34 -17.51 13.40
N PRO A 259 -0.72 -18.05 14.48
CA PRO A 259 -1.02 -19.35 15.06
C PRO A 259 -2.25 -19.25 15.97
N ASP A 260 -3.44 -19.08 15.40
CA ASP A 260 -4.73 -19.10 16.09
C ASP A 260 -5.60 -20.22 15.51
N ALA A 261 -5.90 -21.23 16.29
CA ALA A 261 -6.66 -22.40 15.86
C ALA A 261 -8.08 -22.08 15.35
N ASN A 262 -8.64 -20.94 15.75
CA ASN A 262 -9.96 -20.47 15.28
C ASN A 262 -9.88 -19.78 13.91
N LYS A 263 -8.69 -19.41 13.45
CA LYS A 263 -8.48 -18.76 12.18
C LYS A 263 -8.07 -19.76 11.13
N LYS A 264 -8.76 -19.75 10.01
CA LYS A 264 -8.50 -20.62 8.86
C LYS A 264 -8.29 -19.76 7.61
N GLY A 265 -7.56 -20.30 6.68
CA GLY A 265 -7.24 -19.69 5.38
C GLY A 265 -6.22 -20.54 4.65
N GLU A 266 -5.62 -20.00 3.61
CA GLU A 266 -4.46 -20.62 2.95
C GLU A 266 -3.64 -19.57 2.18
N ILE A 267 -2.37 -19.87 2.03
CA ILE A 267 -1.45 -19.16 1.14
C ILE A 267 -1.02 -20.16 0.07
N THR A 268 -1.39 -19.95 -1.19
CA THR A 268 -1.11 -20.92 -2.24
C THR A 268 -0.77 -20.30 -3.59
N SER A 269 0.02 -21.01 -4.40
CA SER A 269 0.47 -20.56 -5.72
C SER A 269 1.26 -19.24 -5.67
N ILE A 270 2.23 -19.17 -4.79
CA ILE A 270 3.08 -17.98 -4.59
C ILE A 270 4.40 -18.15 -5.34
N THR A 271 4.83 -17.12 -6.03
CA THR A 271 6.10 -17.10 -6.74
C THR A 271 6.93 -15.88 -6.35
N TYR A 272 8.18 -16.13 -5.96
CA TYR A 272 9.25 -15.12 -5.89
C TYR A 272 10.31 -15.49 -6.92
N ASP A 273 10.58 -14.62 -7.87
CA ASP A 273 11.50 -14.89 -8.96
C ASP A 273 12.37 -13.68 -9.33
N ASN A 274 13.65 -13.89 -9.56
CA ASN A 274 14.59 -12.86 -9.98
C ASN A 274 14.64 -11.65 -9.02
N ILE A 275 15.01 -11.91 -7.74
CA ILE A 275 15.09 -10.86 -6.72
C ILE A 275 16.54 -10.69 -6.26
N LYS A 276 17.06 -9.48 -6.41
CA LYS A 276 18.40 -9.08 -5.97
C LYS A 276 18.36 -8.56 -4.55
N LEU A 277 19.27 -9.07 -3.72
CA LEU A 277 19.43 -8.69 -2.31
C LEU A 277 20.74 -7.91 -2.11
N ILE A 278 20.67 -6.79 -1.40
CA ILE A 278 21.83 -5.97 -1.06
C ILE A 278 21.79 -5.68 0.43
N GLY A 279 22.69 -6.29 1.21
CA GLY A 279 22.84 -5.99 2.63
C GLY A 279 21.63 -6.34 3.52
N ILE A 280 20.96 -7.45 3.28
CA ILE A 280 19.84 -7.91 4.13
C ILE A 280 20.35 -8.27 5.51
N SER A 281 19.74 -7.73 6.57
CA SER A 281 20.33 -7.75 7.90
C SER A 281 19.83 -8.90 8.81
N PHE A 282 18.67 -9.53 8.47
CA PHE A 282 18.12 -10.59 9.32
C PHE A 282 17.76 -11.85 8.52
N TYR A 283 16.70 -11.89 7.72
CA TYR A 283 16.33 -13.06 6.91
C TYR A 283 16.33 -12.74 5.41
N ALA A 284 17.05 -13.54 4.62
CA ALA A 284 16.89 -13.47 3.17
C ALA A 284 15.57 -14.15 2.73
N ILE A 285 15.26 -15.30 3.32
CA ILE A 285 13.98 -15.99 3.11
C ILE A 285 13.47 -16.45 4.47
N ASN A 286 12.31 -15.96 4.86
CA ASN A 286 11.62 -16.36 6.07
C ASN A 286 10.20 -16.85 5.75
N VAL A 287 9.87 -18.07 6.18
CA VAL A 287 8.50 -18.58 6.18
C VAL A 287 8.20 -19.13 7.57
N GLN A 288 7.26 -18.54 8.28
CA GLN A 288 6.94 -18.90 9.66
C GLN A 288 5.43 -18.91 9.94
N GLU A 289 4.96 -19.96 10.61
CA GLU A 289 3.56 -20.16 10.99
C GLU A 289 3.31 -19.97 12.49
N ASP A 290 4.15 -19.17 13.13
CA ASP A 290 4.09 -18.84 14.56
C ASP A 290 4.16 -17.34 14.84
N TYR A 291 3.90 -16.51 13.83
CA TYR A 291 4.05 -15.06 13.90
C TYR A 291 2.91 -14.41 14.70
N THR A 292 3.27 -13.49 15.58
CA THR A 292 2.35 -12.48 16.12
C THR A 292 2.99 -11.09 16.03
N ASN A 293 2.21 -10.04 16.18
CA ASN A 293 2.74 -8.67 16.19
C ASN A 293 3.70 -8.41 17.37
N ASP A 294 3.60 -9.22 18.43
CA ASP A 294 4.47 -9.15 19.60
C ASP A 294 5.71 -10.05 19.47
N GLY A 295 5.87 -10.74 18.34
CA GLY A 295 6.97 -11.66 18.05
C GLY A 295 6.53 -13.10 17.79
N SER A 296 7.50 -13.96 17.52
CA SER A 296 7.26 -15.38 17.30
C SER A 296 6.89 -16.13 18.58
N THR A 297 5.87 -16.99 18.52
CA THR A 297 5.44 -17.79 19.68
C THR A 297 6.30 -19.03 19.92
N GLY A 298 7.04 -19.50 18.94
CA GLY A 298 7.74 -20.78 18.93
C GLY A 298 6.82 -21.99 18.70
N HIS A 299 5.53 -21.78 18.49
CA HIS A 299 4.50 -22.83 18.38
C HIS A 299 3.69 -22.68 17.09
N PRO A 300 4.22 -23.10 15.93
CA PRO A 300 3.52 -23.02 14.66
C PRO A 300 2.34 -24.00 14.63
N LEU A 301 1.19 -23.57 14.11
CA LEU A 301 -0.02 -24.41 14.09
C LEU A 301 -0.34 -25.05 12.73
N GLY A 302 0.09 -24.50 11.62
CA GLY A 302 -0.32 -24.96 10.28
C GLY A 302 -1.82 -24.74 9.96
N ASN A 303 -2.47 -23.87 10.71
CA ASN A 303 -3.89 -23.52 10.55
C ASN A 303 -4.20 -22.72 9.28
N ILE A 304 -3.17 -22.06 8.72
CA ILE A 304 -3.19 -21.35 7.44
C ILE A 304 -2.00 -21.86 6.62
N PRO A 305 -2.16 -23.01 5.93
CA PRO A 305 -1.04 -23.66 5.26
C PRO A 305 -0.50 -22.85 4.08
N VAL A 306 0.82 -22.92 3.90
CA VAL A 306 1.56 -22.37 2.77
C VAL A 306 1.84 -23.50 1.77
N LYS A 307 1.19 -23.44 0.62
CA LYS A 307 1.26 -24.47 -0.43
C LYS A 307 1.80 -23.89 -1.73
N ASP A 308 2.37 -24.75 -2.59
CA ASP A 308 2.78 -24.40 -3.94
C ASP A 308 3.67 -23.13 -3.99
N LEU A 309 4.63 -23.01 -3.06
CA LEU A 309 5.57 -21.90 -2.99
C LEU A 309 6.75 -22.14 -3.92
N LYS A 310 6.89 -21.29 -4.93
CA LYS A 310 8.02 -21.27 -5.85
C LYS A 310 8.95 -20.11 -5.52
N ILE A 311 10.22 -20.42 -5.27
CA ILE A 311 11.28 -19.42 -5.08
C ILE A 311 12.41 -19.74 -6.06
N ASN A 312 12.73 -18.81 -6.95
CA ASN A 312 13.75 -19.01 -7.96
C ASN A 312 14.60 -17.75 -8.15
N ASN A 313 15.90 -17.93 -8.42
CA ASN A 313 16.82 -16.85 -8.74
C ASN A 313 16.82 -15.72 -7.69
N ILE A 314 17.07 -16.06 -6.43
CA ILE A 314 17.30 -15.11 -5.33
C ILE A 314 18.81 -15.01 -5.12
N TYR A 315 19.36 -13.81 -5.27
CA TYR A 315 20.81 -13.65 -5.28
C TYR A 315 21.27 -12.32 -4.68
N GLY A 316 22.50 -12.31 -4.16
CA GLY A 316 23.11 -11.11 -3.62
C GLY A 316 23.70 -11.31 -2.25
N THR A 317 23.56 -10.33 -1.35
CA THR A 317 24.29 -10.27 -0.10
C THR A 317 23.41 -10.02 1.11
N MET A 318 23.87 -10.56 2.24
CA MET A 318 23.40 -10.25 3.58
C MET A 318 24.49 -9.54 4.36
N SER A 319 24.12 -8.84 5.44
CA SER A 319 25.06 -8.16 6.35
C SER A 319 24.50 -8.15 7.76
N GLY A 320 25.39 -8.18 8.74
CA GLY A 320 25.02 -8.08 10.15
C GLY A 320 25.10 -9.39 10.92
N PRO A 321 25.18 -9.32 12.26
CA PRO A 321 25.52 -10.46 13.13
C PRO A 321 24.38 -11.47 13.33
N TYR A 322 23.17 -11.11 12.90
CA TYR A 322 21.98 -11.94 13.03
C TYR A 322 21.48 -12.49 11.68
N ALA A 323 22.22 -12.24 10.60
CA ALA A 323 21.83 -12.61 9.25
C ALA A 323 21.76 -14.14 9.08
N VAL A 324 20.58 -14.64 8.71
CA VAL A 324 20.26 -16.05 8.42
C VAL A 324 19.71 -16.12 6.99
N LYS A 325 20.32 -16.93 6.14
CA LYS A 325 19.88 -17.04 4.74
C LYS A 325 18.47 -17.60 4.62
N VAL A 326 18.15 -18.68 5.34
CA VAL A 326 16.83 -19.30 5.28
C VAL A 326 16.34 -19.68 6.68
N TYR A 327 15.14 -19.24 7.01
CA TYR A 327 14.40 -19.65 8.20
C TYR A 327 13.02 -20.19 7.79
N ILE A 328 12.73 -21.44 8.14
CA ILE A 328 11.44 -22.10 7.86
C ILE A 328 10.94 -22.74 9.15
N LEU A 329 9.74 -22.32 9.57
CA LEU A 329 9.05 -22.90 10.73
C LEU A 329 7.59 -23.18 10.37
N CYS A 330 7.31 -24.43 10.02
CA CYS A 330 5.99 -24.90 9.62
C CYS A 330 5.31 -25.65 10.78
N GLY A 331 4.02 -25.44 10.97
CA GLY A 331 3.16 -26.29 11.79
C GLY A 331 2.85 -27.63 11.11
N SER A 332 2.19 -28.51 11.81
CA SER A 332 1.80 -29.81 11.26
C SER A 332 0.88 -29.67 10.04
N GLY A 333 1.32 -30.17 8.89
CA GLY A 333 0.60 -30.01 7.61
C GLY A 333 0.60 -28.61 7.02
N GLY A 334 1.33 -27.67 7.62
CA GLY A 334 1.34 -26.26 7.22
C GLY A 334 2.11 -25.95 5.94
N CYS A 335 3.07 -26.77 5.55
CA CYS A 335 3.91 -26.52 4.38
C CYS A 335 3.89 -27.69 3.40
N SER A 336 3.67 -27.42 2.13
CA SER A 336 3.65 -28.47 1.11
C SER A 336 3.92 -27.98 -0.31
N ASN A 337 4.48 -28.86 -1.14
CA ASN A 337 4.72 -28.66 -2.57
C ASN A 337 5.55 -27.42 -2.92
N TRP A 338 6.62 -27.15 -2.15
CA TRP A 338 7.53 -26.03 -2.46
C TRP A 338 8.61 -26.46 -3.45
N LYS A 339 8.92 -25.57 -4.39
CA LYS A 339 9.97 -25.77 -5.40
C LYS A 339 10.90 -24.56 -5.42
N TRP A 340 12.12 -24.77 -4.96
CA TRP A 340 13.14 -23.72 -4.86
C TRP A 340 14.33 -24.03 -5.75
N SER A 341 14.91 -23.02 -6.35
CA SER A 341 16.09 -23.14 -7.21
C SER A 341 16.89 -21.84 -7.25
N ASN A 342 18.18 -21.94 -7.54
CA ASN A 342 19.07 -20.80 -7.77
C ASN A 342 19.08 -19.79 -6.60
N ILE A 343 19.24 -20.27 -5.36
CA ILE A 343 19.33 -19.41 -4.17
C ILE A 343 20.79 -19.11 -3.88
N ASN A 344 21.32 -18.00 -4.44
CA ASN A 344 22.73 -17.62 -4.41
C ASN A 344 22.97 -16.39 -3.52
N VAL A 345 22.69 -16.51 -2.24
CA VAL A 345 22.85 -15.44 -1.25
C VAL A 345 24.04 -15.72 -0.35
N SER A 346 24.94 -14.75 -0.22
CA SER A 346 26.14 -14.80 0.60
C SER A 346 26.08 -13.84 1.78
N GLY A 347 27.02 -13.94 2.73
CA GLY A 347 27.14 -13.03 3.87
C GLY A 347 26.22 -13.34 5.06
N ALA A 348 25.57 -14.50 5.12
CA ALA A 348 24.87 -14.97 6.30
C ALA A 348 25.88 -15.20 7.45
N ALA A 349 25.57 -14.71 8.64
CA ALA A 349 26.42 -14.85 9.84
C ALA A 349 26.03 -16.11 10.67
N ARG A 350 24.85 -16.67 10.44
CA ARG A 350 24.29 -17.81 11.15
C ARG A 350 23.81 -18.88 10.18
N SER A 351 23.75 -20.12 10.66
CA SER A 351 23.24 -21.25 9.89
C SER A 351 21.75 -21.11 9.59
N ASN A 352 21.31 -21.74 8.51
CA ASN A 352 19.89 -21.92 8.22
C ASN A 352 19.18 -22.67 9.37
N SER A 353 17.85 -22.46 9.48
CA SER A 353 17.01 -23.18 10.42
C SER A 353 15.71 -23.55 9.72
N CYS A 354 15.48 -24.85 9.51
CA CYS A 354 14.33 -25.34 8.77
C CYS A 354 13.77 -26.61 9.42
N ASN A 355 12.47 -26.64 9.65
CA ASN A 355 11.77 -27.86 10.01
C ASN A 355 10.99 -28.49 8.83
N PHE A 356 11.07 -27.85 7.67
CA PHE A 356 10.56 -28.35 6.38
C PHE A 356 11.61 -28.07 5.29
N THR A 357 11.79 -29.04 4.38
CA THR A 357 12.79 -28.93 3.30
C THR A 357 12.08 -28.80 1.94
N PRO A 358 12.22 -27.65 1.26
CA PRO A 358 11.70 -27.47 -0.10
C PRO A 358 12.39 -28.39 -1.11
N ASN A 359 11.66 -28.82 -2.15
CA ASN A 359 12.28 -29.53 -3.26
C ASN A 359 13.24 -28.59 -4.03
N GLY A 360 14.48 -29.03 -4.22
CA GLY A 360 15.54 -28.28 -4.91
C GLY A 360 16.37 -27.34 -4.00
N PHE A 361 16.17 -27.40 -2.69
CA PHE A 361 16.99 -26.66 -1.72
C PHE A 361 17.40 -27.56 -0.55
N SER A 362 18.62 -27.38 -0.10
CA SER A 362 19.15 -28.05 1.10
C SER A 362 19.28 -27.04 2.23
N CYS A 363 18.62 -27.24 3.33
CA CYS A 363 18.77 -26.46 4.52
C CYS A 363 20.01 -26.95 5.31
#